data_c61216d1075474722eb538d5f767d0c0
#
_entry.id   c61216d1075474722eb538d5f767d0c0
#
_cell.length_a   1.000
_cell.length_b   1.000
_cell.length_c   1.000
_cell.angle_alpha   90.00
_cell.angle_beta   90.00
_cell.angle_gamma   90.00
#
_symmetry.space_group_name_H-M   'P 1'
#
loop_
_entity.id
_entity.type
_entity.pdbx_description
1 polymer ?
#
loop_
_entity_poly.entity_id
_entity_poly.type
_entity_poly.pdbx_seq_one_letter_code
_entity_poly.pdbx_strand_id
1 'polypeptide(L)'
;MSKEQLKKYGTTFHFASQFLSAKHIESAANLYAICRQIDDIADTSDDKEQAKHDLLVLKQALIDEDASHPIVEAAKSIEPAICLETLVELTDGVLSDTGSVRLHSEPELMRYCYQVAGTVGLLMCDLFEITNPIARHHAVDLGVAMQLTNICRDVLEDAENGRVYLPETLIGPMSASEVAGATGANADRIRDVVNYLLTEADVRYESGVSGLCFLPTQPRLAILVAALSYREIGMIVADRGFDIWAGRAFTSKTQKLLIAFKGVMTFFFSRRLHVYQGAHDSSLHRGLLRRPGVHWA
;
A
#
# COMPACT_ATOMS: atom_id res chain seq x y z
N MET A 1 -16.61 2.62 14.25
CA MET A 1 -16.82 2.60 12.78
C MET A 1 -16.84 1.17 12.29
N SER A 2 -17.68 0.84 11.32
CA SER A 2 -18.19 -0.52 11.19
C SER A 2 -17.47 -1.36 10.14
N LYS A 3 -17.52 -2.69 10.33
CA LYS A 3 -17.26 -3.73 9.32
C LYS A 3 -17.90 -3.41 7.93
N GLU A 4 -18.90 -2.53 7.87
CA GLU A 4 -19.55 -2.09 6.63
C GLU A 4 -18.70 -1.18 5.74
N GLN A 5 -17.84 -0.32 6.32
CA GLN A 5 -16.93 0.53 5.53
C GLN A 5 -15.78 -0.28 4.92
N LEU A 6 -15.22 -1.23 5.70
CA LEU A 6 -14.24 -2.18 5.16
C LEU A 6 -14.81 -2.99 3.98
N LYS A 7 -16.09 -3.36 4.05
CA LYS A 7 -16.80 -4.09 2.99
C LYS A 7 -17.04 -3.24 1.75
N LYS A 8 -17.30 -1.94 1.92
CA LYS A 8 -17.64 -1.03 0.82
C LYS A 8 -16.41 -0.58 0.02
N TYR A 9 -15.32 -0.26 0.69
CA TYR A 9 -14.15 0.39 0.08
C TYR A 9 -12.90 -0.49 -0.02
N GLY A 10 -12.76 -1.49 0.83
CA GLY A 10 -11.60 -2.39 0.86
C GLY A 10 -11.94 -3.84 0.51
N THR A 11 -12.54 -4.11 -0.65
CA THR A 11 -13.06 -5.46 -0.99
C THR A 11 -12.02 -6.58 -0.88
N THR A 12 -10.76 -6.31 -1.17
CA THR A 12 -9.67 -7.29 -1.04
C THR A 12 -9.23 -7.44 0.41
N PHE A 13 -9.09 -6.33 1.16
CA PHE A 13 -8.79 -6.37 2.59
C PHE A 13 -9.94 -6.98 3.40
N HIS A 14 -11.19 -6.65 3.06
CA HIS A 14 -12.35 -7.29 3.68
C HIS A 14 -12.39 -8.80 3.44
N PHE A 15 -12.05 -9.25 2.24
CA PHE A 15 -11.96 -10.68 1.94
C PHE A 15 -10.86 -11.35 2.76
N ALA A 16 -9.67 -10.76 2.81
CA ALA A 16 -8.54 -11.27 3.59
C ALA A 16 -8.81 -11.24 5.12
N SER A 17 -9.54 -10.24 5.62
CA SER A 17 -9.85 -10.12 7.06
C SER A 17 -10.70 -11.27 7.61
N GLN A 18 -11.40 -12.02 6.74
CA GLN A 18 -12.19 -13.19 7.16
C GLN A 18 -11.31 -14.32 7.73
N PHE A 19 -10.01 -14.29 7.51
CA PHE A 19 -9.04 -15.24 8.05
C PHE A 19 -8.47 -14.80 9.41
N LEU A 20 -8.80 -13.59 9.89
CA LEU A 20 -8.37 -13.07 11.19
C LEU A 20 -9.27 -13.53 12.34
N SER A 21 -8.75 -13.50 13.57
CA SER A 21 -9.56 -13.63 14.79
C SER A 21 -10.47 -12.42 14.97
N ALA A 22 -11.55 -12.57 15.75
CA ALA A 22 -12.49 -11.46 16.01
C ALA A 22 -11.79 -10.22 16.58
N LYS A 23 -10.83 -10.39 17.50
CA LYS A 23 -10.01 -9.30 18.06
C LYS A 23 -9.20 -8.59 16.97
N HIS A 24 -8.48 -9.33 16.15
CA HIS A 24 -7.66 -8.74 15.09
C HIS A 24 -8.49 -8.08 13.98
N ILE A 25 -9.71 -8.59 13.70
CA ILE A 25 -10.64 -7.94 12.76
C ILE A 25 -11.03 -6.56 13.26
N GLU A 26 -11.32 -6.41 14.54
CA GLU A 26 -11.75 -5.14 15.13
C GLU A 26 -10.61 -4.11 15.08
N SER A 27 -9.40 -4.46 15.57
CA SER A 27 -8.25 -3.58 15.55
C SER A 27 -7.84 -3.19 14.11
N ALA A 28 -7.83 -4.16 13.17
CA ALA A 28 -7.53 -3.88 11.76
C ALA A 28 -8.61 -3.01 11.10
N ALA A 29 -9.89 -3.16 11.46
CA ALA A 29 -10.97 -2.32 10.96
C ALA A 29 -10.86 -0.88 11.49
N ASN A 30 -10.45 -0.70 12.74
CA ASN A 30 -10.23 0.61 13.34
C ASN A 30 -9.02 1.30 12.69
N LEU A 31 -7.91 0.58 12.50
CA LEU A 31 -6.75 1.11 11.77
C LEU A 31 -7.11 1.51 10.34
N TYR A 32 -7.80 0.64 9.60
CA TYR A 32 -8.26 0.95 8.25
C TYR A 32 -9.13 2.22 8.22
N ALA A 33 -9.98 2.38 9.23
CA ALA A 33 -10.84 3.55 9.35
C ALA A 33 -10.03 4.84 9.56
N ILE A 34 -8.96 4.80 10.35
CA ILE A 34 -8.08 5.94 10.56
C ILE A 34 -7.33 6.28 9.26
N CYS A 35 -6.70 5.29 8.61
CA CYS A 35 -6.03 5.51 7.33
C CYS A 35 -7.00 6.12 6.30
N ARG A 36 -8.21 5.58 6.19
CA ARG A 36 -9.23 6.09 5.26
C ARG A 36 -9.71 7.50 5.59
N GLN A 37 -9.82 7.86 6.88
CA GLN A 37 -10.15 9.25 7.27
C GLN A 37 -9.04 10.22 6.85
N ILE A 38 -7.78 9.82 6.96
CA ILE A 38 -6.64 10.63 6.51
C ILE A 38 -6.70 10.80 4.98
N ASP A 39 -6.92 9.72 4.23
CA ASP A 39 -7.08 9.77 2.76
C ASP A 39 -8.27 10.64 2.34
N ASP A 40 -9.42 10.50 3.01
CA ASP A 40 -10.65 11.24 2.70
C ASP A 40 -10.48 12.75 2.83
N ILE A 41 -9.57 13.26 3.66
CA ILE A 41 -9.27 14.69 3.76
C ILE A 41 -8.75 15.22 2.41
N ALA A 42 -7.87 14.48 1.74
CA ALA A 42 -7.34 14.88 0.44
C ALA A 42 -8.32 14.63 -0.71
N ASP A 43 -9.06 13.51 -0.68
CA ASP A 43 -9.88 13.04 -1.78
C ASP A 43 -11.25 13.71 -1.89
N THR A 44 -11.88 14.03 -0.74
CA THR A 44 -13.28 14.50 -0.72
C THR A 44 -13.42 16.02 -0.69
N SER A 45 -12.34 16.76 -0.44
CA SER A 45 -12.39 18.22 -0.40
C SER A 45 -12.28 18.81 -1.81
N ASP A 46 -13.26 19.63 -2.18
CA ASP A 46 -13.18 20.46 -3.39
C ASP A 46 -12.17 21.61 -3.23
N ASP A 47 -11.88 22.03 -1.99
CA ASP A 47 -10.88 23.04 -1.64
C ASP A 47 -9.57 22.36 -1.24
N LYS A 48 -8.61 22.32 -2.19
CA LYS A 48 -7.30 21.68 -1.98
C LYS A 48 -6.42 22.42 -0.94
N GLU A 49 -6.56 23.73 -0.81
CA GLU A 49 -5.83 24.50 0.23
C GLU A 49 -6.38 24.19 1.62
N GLN A 50 -7.71 24.05 1.76
CA GLN A 50 -8.31 23.60 3.02
C GLN A 50 -7.89 22.18 3.38
N ALA A 51 -7.93 21.23 2.42
CA ALA A 51 -7.45 19.86 2.64
C ALA A 51 -5.99 19.83 3.13
N LYS A 52 -5.12 20.63 2.48
CA LYS A 52 -3.72 20.77 2.87
C LYS A 52 -3.58 21.34 4.29
N HIS A 53 -4.37 22.35 4.62
CA HIS A 53 -4.38 22.93 5.96
C HIS A 53 -4.79 21.89 7.01
N ASP A 54 -5.87 21.15 6.78
CA ASP A 54 -6.41 20.16 7.71
C ASP A 54 -5.40 19.00 7.94
N LEU A 55 -4.72 18.55 6.88
CA LEU A 55 -3.65 17.54 6.99
C LEU A 55 -2.44 18.07 7.77
N LEU A 56 -2.07 19.36 7.63
CA LEU A 56 -0.99 19.97 8.41
C LEU A 56 -1.37 20.09 9.89
N VAL A 57 -2.62 20.43 10.20
CA VAL A 57 -3.16 20.45 11.57
C VAL A 57 -3.13 19.04 12.17
N LEU A 58 -3.61 18.05 11.43
CA LEU A 58 -3.55 16.64 11.86
C LEU A 58 -2.10 16.19 12.10
N LYS A 59 -1.20 16.48 11.16
CA LYS A 59 0.22 16.13 11.30
C LYS A 59 0.81 16.70 12.59
N GLN A 60 0.54 17.98 12.89
CA GLN A 60 1.03 18.60 14.12
C GLN A 60 0.41 17.94 15.36
N ALA A 61 -0.91 17.67 15.33
CA ALA A 61 -1.60 16.98 16.43
C ALA A 61 -1.03 15.56 16.67
N LEU A 62 -0.64 14.84 15.62
CA LEU A 62 0.03 13.53 15.74
C LEU A 62 1.42 13.66 16.38
N ILE A 63 2.20 14.69 16.01
CA ILE A 63 3.53 14.96 16.56
C ILE A 63 3.43 15.33 18.04
N ASP A 64 2.46 16.17 18.41
CA ASP A 64 2.22 16.63 19.78
C ASP A 64 1.44 15.60 20.63
N GLU A 65 1.02 14.50 20.02
CA GLU A 65 0.15 13.49 20.63
C GLU A 65 -1.15 14.07 21.22
N ASP A 66 -1.68 15.10 20.60
CA ASP A 66 -2.84 15.85 21.08
C ASP A 66 -4.14 15.05 20.89
N ALA A 67 -4.60 14.41 21.96
CA ALA A 67 -5.84 13.63 21.96
C ALA A 67 -7.11 14.49 21.82
N SER A 68 -7.04 15.82 21.79
CA SER A 68 -8.20 16.65 21.44
C SER A 68 -8.57 16.54 19.94
N HIS A 69 -7.62 16.12 19.09
CA HIS A 69 -7.88 15.84 17.68
C HIS A 69 -8.52 14.43 17.52
N PRO A 70 -9.69 14.30 16.87
CA PRO A 70 -10.44 13.04 16.82
C PRO A 70 -9.67 11.84 16.24
N ILE A 71 -8.83 12.08 15.23
CA ILE A 71 -8.01 11.01 14.62
C ILE A 71 -6.90 10.56 15.59
N VAL A 72 -6.29 11.49 16.35
CA VAL A 72 -5.27 11.14 17.35
C VAL A 72 -5.90 10.37 18.52
N GLU A 73 -7.07 10.80 19.01
CA GLU A 73 -7.83 10.08 20.03
C GLU A 73 -8.16 8.66 19.57
N ALA A 74 -8.67 8.51 18.35
CA ALA A 74 -8.98 7.21 17.76
C ALA A 74 -7.72 6.32 17.62
N ALA A 75 -6.59 6.90 17.20
CA ALA A 75 -5.32 6.19 17.06
C ALA A 75 -4.79 5.71 18.42
N LYS A 76 -4.85 6.55 19.44
CA LYS A 76 -4.43 6.20 20.82
C LYS A 76 -5.35 5.17 21.49
N SER A 77 -6.58 5.01 21.02
CA SER A 77 -7.54 4.01 21.51
C SER A 77 -7.38 2.62 20.90
N ILE A 78 -6.51 2.47 19.88
CA ILE A 78 -6.25 1.15 19.26
C ILE A 78 -5.45 0.26 20.21
N GLU A 79 -5.87 -0.96 20.35
CA GLU A 79 -5.20 -2.01 21.12
C GLU A 79 -4.87 -3.22 20.21
N PRO A 80 -3.62 -3.67 20.16
CA PRO A 80 -2.38 -3.08 20.77
C PRO A 80 -2.04 -1.69 20.19
N ALA A 81 -1.27 -0.90 20.97
CA ALA A 81 -0.91 0.47 20.59
C ALA A 81 -0.13 0.52 19.28
N ILE A 82 -0.46 1.50 18.44
CA ILE A 82 0.22 1.76 17.16
C ILE A 82 1.16 2.96 17.28
N CYS A 83 2.20 2.99 16.42
CA CYS A 83 3.18 4.06 16.39
C CYS A 83 2.62 5.32 15.70
N LEU A 84 2.47 6.43 16.43
CA LEU A 84 1.97 7.69 15.88
C LEU A 84 2.95 8.31 14.86
N GLU A 85 4.26 8.14 15.04
CA GLU A 85 5.26 8.61 14.05
C GLU A 85 5.03 7.96 12.68
N THR A 86 4.58 6.71 12.65
CA THR A 86 4.20 6.02 11.40
C THR A 86 2.96 6.66 10.76
N LEU A 87 1.99 7.14 11.54
CA LEU A 87 0.85 7.90 11.03
C LEU A 87 1.25 9.30 10.53
N VAL A 88 2.27 9.93 11.12
CA VAL A 88 2.85 11.19 10.60
C VAL A 88 3.40 10.97 9.19
N GLU A 89 4.15 9.89 8.95
CA GLU A 89 4.65 9.53 7.62
C GLU A 89 3.52 9.26 6.62
N LEU A 90 2.48 8.54 7.03
CA LEU A 90 1.29 8.33 6.21
C LEU A 90 0.63 9.67 5.83
N THR A 91 0.46 10.55 6.80
CA THR A 91 -0.12 11.89 6.59
C THR A 91 0.72 12.71 5.61
N ASP A 92 2.05 12.62 5.67
CA ASP A 92 2.95 13.27 4.70
C ASP A 92 2.77 12.72 3.27
N GLY A 93 2.54 11.42 3.12
CA GLY A 93 2.21 10.81 1.84
C GLY A 93 0.90 11.37 1.26
N VAL A 94 -0.16 11.38 2.06
CA VAL A 94 -1.48 11.91 1.66
C VAL A 94 -1.42 13.42 1.40
N LEU A 95 -0.63 14.17 2.18
CA LEU A 95 -0.41 15.61 1.94
C LEU A 95 0.18 15.88 0.54
N SER A 96 1.01 14.97 0.01
CA SER A 96 1.55 15.10 -1.34
C SER A 96 0.49 14.95 -2.44
N ASP A 97 -0.67 14.37 -2.13
CA ASP A 97 -1.79 14.17 -3.07
C ASP A 97 -2.76 15.37 -3.11
N THR A 98 -2.60 16.39 -2.26
CA THR A 98 -3.47 17.58 -2.23
C THR A 98 -3.23 18.56 -3.38
N GLY A 99 -2.12 18.41 -4.12
CA GLY A 99 -1.74 19.26 -5.27
C GLY A 99 -1.80 18.54 -6.60
N SER A 100 -1.12 19.12 -7.60
CA SER A 100 -0.82 18.40 -8.84
C SER A 100 0.26 17.36 -8.56
N VAL A 101 -0.11 16.09 -8.64
CA VAL A 101 0.84 15.00 -8.38
C VAL A 101 1.68 14.77 -9.62
N ARG A 102 2.99 14.93 -9.48
CA ARG A 102 3.97 14.61 -10.48
C ARG A 102 5.27 14.15 -9.83
N LEU A 103 5.59 12.89 -9.99
CA LEU A 103 6.82 12.33 -9.46
C LEU A 103 7.92 12.45 -10.51
N HIS A 104 9.06 13.02 -10.12
CA HIS A 104 10.17 13.23 -11.05
C HIS A 104 11.05 11.99 -11.20
N SER A 105 11.22 11.22 -10.14
CA SER A 105 12.19 10.12 -10.08
C SER A 105 11.63 8.88 -9.41
N GLU A 106 12.28 7.74 -9.67
CA GLU A 106 11.98 6.47 -9.03
C GLU A 106 12.17 6.50 -7.50
N PRO A 107 13.22 7.14 -6.93
CA PRO A 107 13.30 7.32 -5.47
C PRO A 107 12.13 8.11 -4.87
N GLU A 108 11.55 9.08 -5.60
CA GLU A 108 10.34 9.78 -5.16
C GLU A 108 9.12 8.84 -5.18
N LEU A 109 8.96 8.03 -6.22
CA LEU A 109 7.92 7.02 -6.29
C LEU A 109 8.04 6.02 -5.14
N MET A 110 9.23 5.49 -4.86
CA MET A 110 9.45 4.56 -3.75
C MET A 110 9.12 5.19 -2.39
N ARG A 111 9.49 6.45 -2.20
CA ARG A 111 9.14 7.20 -0.99
C ARG A 111 7.64 7.36 -0.84
N TYR A 112 6.95 7.75 -1.90
CA TYR A 112 5.49 7.85 -1.91
C TYR A 112 4.83 6.50 -1.57
N CYS A 113 5.22 5.42 -2.25
CA CYS A 113 4.70 4.07 -1.96
C CYS A 113 4.95 3.64 -0.51
N TYR A 114 6.12 3.97 0.05
CA TYR A 114 6.41 3.75 1.46
C TYR A 114 5.44 4.55 2.34
N GLN A 115 5.27 5.84 2.09
CA GLN A 115 4.47 6.74 2.93
C GLN A 115 2.99 6.33 2.95
N VAL A 116 2.39 5.96 1.80
CA VAL A 116 0.96 5.64 1.74
C VAL A 116 0.62 4.17 1.96
N ALA A 117 1.61 3.25 1.91
CA ALA A 117 1.35 1.81 2.03
C ALA A 117 2.39 1.04 2.84
N GLY A 118 3.69 1.35 2.72
CA GLY A 118 4.72 0.75 3.57
C GLY A 118 4.47 1.02 5.05
N THR A 119 4.04 2.23 5.40
CA THR A 119 3.61 2.63 6.73
C THR A 119 2.43 1.79 7.24
N VAL A 120 1.46 1.46 6.38
CA VAL A 120 0.35 0.56 6.74
C VAL A 120 0.88 -0.83 7.11
N GLY A 121 1.91 -1.33 6.40
CA GLY A 121 2.60 -2.56 6.77
C GLY A 121 3.21 -2.50 8.17
N LEU A 122 3.83 -1.38 8.54
CA LEU A 122 4.38 -1.15 9.89
C LEU A 122 3.29 -1.09 10.96
N LEU A 123 2.20 -0.37 10.71
CA LEU A 123 1.06 -0.28 11.61
C LEU A 123 0.39 -1.66 11.82
N MET A 124 0.32 -2.49 10.79
CA MET A 124 -0.13 -3.88 10.91
C MET A 124 0.84 -4.73 11.76
N CYS A 125 2.16 -4.48 11.69
CA CYS A 125 3.12 -5.10 12.59
C CYS A 125 2.84 -4.72 14.05
N ASP A 126 2.53 -3.45 14.32
CA ASP A 126 2.16 -3.00 15.67
C ASP A 126 0.92 -3.74 16.18
N LEU A 127 -0.15 -3.84 15.37
CA LEU A 127 -1.38 -4.58 15.72
C LEU A 127 -1.17 -6.07 15.99
N PHE A 128 -0.18 -6.67 15.35
CA PHE A 128 0.18 -8.09 15.55
C PHE A 128 1.33 -8.25 16.56
N GLU A 129 1.74 -7.17 17.24
CA GLU A 129 2.81 -7.15 18.24
C GLU A 129 4.16 -7.69 17.70
N ILE A 130 4.44 -7.40 16.40
CA ILE A 130 5.68 -7.81 15.73
C ILE A 130 6.75 -6.74 15.92
N THR A 131 7.70 -7.04 16.79
CA THR A 131 8.82 -6.14 17.13
C THR A 131 10.11 -6.47 16.38
N ASN A 132 10.20 -7.64 15.73
CA ASN A 132 11.40 -8.04 14.99
C ASN A 132 11.67 -7.07 13.82
N PRO A 133 12.83 -6.38 13.78
CA PRO A 133 13.14 -5.41 12.73
C PRO A 133 13.10 -6.00 11.31
N ILE A 134 13.59 -7.23 11.14
CA ILE A 134 13.60 -7.92 9.84
C ILE A 134 12.17 -8.13 9.34
N ALA A 135 11.24 -8.53 10.23
CA ALA A 135 9.84 -8.68 9.88
C ALA A 135 9.21 -7.36 9.41
N ARG A 136 9.56 -6.25 10.09
CA ARG A 136 9.08 -4.90 9.75
C ARG A 136 9.60 -4.44 8.39
N HIS A 137 10.86 -4.75 8.03
CA HIS A 137 11.38 -4.49 6.68
C HIS A 137 10.56 -5.21 5.60
N HIS A 138 10.26 -6.48 5.78
CA HIS A 138 9.42 -7.24 4.86
C HIS A 138 7.98 -6.71 4.78
N ALA A 139 7.44 -6.18 5.87
CA ALA A 139 6.12 -5.55 5.89
C ALA A 139 6.09 -4.25 5.07
N VAL A 140 7.16 -3.45 5.14
CA VAL A 140 7.35 -2.27 4.26
C VAL A 140 7.38 -2.69 2.80
N ASP A 141 8.18 -3.71 2.44
CA ASP A 141 8.26 -4.19 1.06
C ASP A 141 6.89 -4.63 0.54
N LEU A 142 6.12 -5.36 1.36
CA LEU A 142 4.79 -5.81 0.96
C LEU A 142 3.84 -4.63 0.71
N GLY A 143 3.86 -3.61 1.56
CA GLY A 143 3.08 -2.39 1.37
C GLY A 143 3.47 -1.66 0.08
N VAL A 144 4.76 -1.46 -0.15
CA VAL A 144 5.30 -0.84 -1.38
C VAL A 144 4.89 -1.63 -2.62
N ALA A 145 4.97 -2.98 -2.58
CA ALA A 145 4.54 -3.84 -3.69
C ALA A 145 3.07 -3.65 -4.04
N MET A 146 2.20 -3.60 -3.01
CA MET A 146 0.76 -3.37 -3.21
C MET A 146 0.49 -1.99 -3.81
N GLN A 147 1.21 -0.95 -3.39
CA GLN A 147 1.03 0.39 -3.93
C GLN A 147 1.55 0.53 -5.35
N LEU A 148 2.69 -0.06 -5.69
CA LEU A 148 3.17 -0.13 -7.07
C LEU A 148 2.13 -0.80 -7.98
N THR A 149 1.50 -1.89 -7.50
CA THR A 149 0.42 -2.56 -8.24
C THR A 149 -0.80 -1.66 -8.42
N ASN A 150 -1.19 -0.88 -7.38
CA ASN A 150 -2.28 0.09 -7.49
C ASN A 150 -1.97 1.16 -8.53
N ILE A 151 -0.77 1.77 -8.46
CA ILE A 151 -0.33 2.79 -9.42
C ILE A 151 -0.37 2.22 -10.85
N CYS A 152 0.17 1.03 -11.08
CA CYS A 152 0.16 0.40 -12.42
C CYS A 152 -1.27 0.06 -12.91
N ARG A 153 -2.18 -0.28 -12.00
CA ARG A 153 -3.60 -0.54 -12.33
C ARG A 153 -4.36 0.71 -12.69
N ASP A 154 -4.07 1.82 -12.00
CA ASP A 154 -4.91 3.02 -11.99
C ASP A 154 -4.31 4.17 -12.82
N VAL A 155 -3.24 3.94 -13.63
CA VAL A 155 -2.55 4.97 -14.43
C VAL A 155 -3.51 5.84 -15.24
N LEU A 156 -4.52 5.26 -15.91
CA LEU A 156 -5.50 6.02 -16.69
C LEU A 156 -6.41 6.84 -15.79
N GLU A 157 -6.98 6.22 -14.74
CA GLU A 157 -7.89 6.90 -13.79
C GLU A 157 -7.17 8.07 -13.09
N ASP A 158 -5.91 7.86 -12.67
CA ASP A 158 -5.08 8.91 -12.06
C ASP A 158 -4.82 10.05 -13.03
N ALA A 159 -4.47 9.74 -14.28
CA ALA A 159 -4.21 10.74 -15.32
C ALA A 159 -5.47 11.55 -15.67
N GLU A 160 -6.63 10.92 -15.74
CA GLU A 160 -7.93 11.59 -15.93
C GLU A 160 -8.26 12.54 -14.76
N ASN A 161 -7.78 12.23 -13.55
CA ASN A 161 -7.86 13.08 -12.36
C ASN A 161 -6.69 14.07 -12.20
N GLY A 162 -5.84 14.24 -13.23
CA GLY A 162 -4.72 15.17 -13.23
C GLY A 162 -3.49 14.73 -12.45
N ARG A 163 -3.40 13.46 -12.05
CA ARG A 163 -2.31 12.89 -11.26
C ARG A 163 -1.43 11.97 -12.12
N VAL A 164 -0.09 12.08 -11.99
CA VAL A 164 0.86 11.20 -12.68
C VAL A 164 1.88 10.68 -11.67
N TYR A 165 1.71 9.41 -11.29
CA TYR A 165 2.62 8.73 -10.36
C TYR A 165 3.77 8.01 -11.07
N LEU A 166 3.70 7.80 -12.38
CA LEU A 166 4.81 7.26 -13.14
C LEU A 166 5.96 8.26 -13.18
N PRO A 167 7.20 7.89 -12.81
CA PRO A 167 8.34 8.81 -12.75
C PRO A 167 8.63 9.48 -14.10
N GLU A 168 8.79 10.80 -14.08
CA GLU A 168 9.12 11.58 -15.29
C GLU A 168 10.42 11.10 -15.95
N THR A 169 11.42 10.70 -15.15
CA THR A 169 12.66 10.12 -15.67
C THR A 169 12.45 8.84 -16.50
N LEU A 170 11.34 8.14 -16.29
CA LEU A 170 11.02 6.91 -17.03
C LEU A 170 10.09 7.16 -18.21
N ILE A 171 8.98 7.91 -18.01
CA ILE A 171 8.01 8.17 -19.08
C ILE A 171 8.33 9.39 -19.93
N GLY A 172 9.23 10.27 -19.49
CA GLY A 172 9.47 11.59 -20.08
C GLY A 172 8.50 12.67 -19.54
N PRO A 173 8.63 13.92 -19.99
CA PRO A 173 7.87 15.06 -19.46
C PRO A 173 6.42 15.09 -20.01
N MET A 174 5.67 14.00 -19.82
CA MET A 174 4.27 13.91 -20.26
C MET A 174 3.32 14.50 -19.21
N SER A 175 2.43 15.38 -19.60
CA SER A 175 1.30 15.84 -18.76
C SER A 175 0.28 14.71 -18.50
N ALA A 176 -0.59 14.90 -17.54
CA ALA A 176 -1.65 13.92 -17.24
C ALA A 176 -2.55 13.65 -18.46
N SER A 177 -2.92 14.70 -19.22
CA SER A 177 -3.70 14.55 -20.46
C SER A 177 -2.95 13.81 -21.57
N GLU A 178 -1.63 13.98 -21.66
CA GLU A 178 -0.81 13.23 -22.59
C GLU A 178 -0.66 11.77 -22.20
N VAL A 179 -0.61 11.44 -20.90
CA VAL A 179 -0.64 10.07 -20.40
C VAL A 179 -1.99 9.41 -20.70
N ALA A 180 -3.10 10.09 -20.39
CA ALA A 180 -4.44 9.56 -20.65
C ALA A 180 -4.71 9.30 -22.13
N GLY A 181 -4.24 10.18 -23.03
CA GLY A 181 -4.41 10.09 -24.48
C GLY A 181 -3.22 9.51 -25.24
N ALA A 182 -2.26 8.86 -24.58
CA ALA A 182 -1.04 8.41 -25.21
C ALA A 182 -1.29 7.37 -26.32
N THR A 183 -0.57 7.53 -27.45
CA THR A 183 -0.58 6.63 -28.59
C THR A 183 0.83 6.40 -29.12
N GLY A 184 1.03 5.39 -29.97
CA GLY A 184 2.32 5.11 -30.60
C GLY A 184 3.45 4.98 -29.58
N ALA A 185 4.59 5.60 -29.83
CA ALA A 185 5.80 5.48 -29.02
C ALA A 185 5.62 5.91 -27.54
N ASN A 186 4.72 6.87 -27.26
CA ASN A 186 4.42 7.28 -25.88
C ASN A 186 3.63 6.18 -25.14
N ALA A 187 2.65 5.56 -25.82
CA ALA A 187 1.91 4.44 -25.23
C ALA A 187 2.83 3.23 -24.98
N ASP A 188 3.73 2.92 -25.92
CA ASP A 188 4.68 1.82 -25.75
C ASP A 188 5.63 2.09 -24.58
N ARG A 189 6.13 3.32 -24.43
CA ARG A 189 6.95 3.71 -23.27
C ARG A 189 6.20 3.55 -21.94
N ILE A 190 4.94 3.94 -21.89
CA ILE A 190 4.12 3.77 -20.67
C ILE A 190 3.96 2.27 -20.36
N ARG A 191 3.68 1.43 -21.36
CA ARG A 191 3.60 -0.04 -21.16
C ARG A 191 4.91 -0.63 -20.65
N ASP A 192 6.05 -0.19 -21.19
CA ASP A 192 7.36 -0.65 -20.74
C ASP A 192 7.61 -0.26 -19.27
N VAL A 193 7.24 0.97 -18.88
CA VAL A 193 7.37 1.44 -17.50
C VAL A 193 6.43 0.69 -16.56
N VAL A 194 5.18 0.44 -16.95
CA VAL A 194 4.24 -0.37 -16.16
C VAL A 194 4.77 -1.80 -15.97
N ASN A 195 5.33 -2.42 -17.02
CA ASN A 195 5.98 -3.73 -16.93
C ASN A 195 7.16 -3.69 -15.94
N TYR A 196 8.02 -2.69 -16.06
CA TYR A 196 9.16 -2.51 -15.16
C TYR A 196 8.72 -2.38 -13.70
N LEU A 197 7.74 -1.50 -13.41
CA LEU A 197 7.25 -1.28 -12.04
C LEU A 197 6.53 -2.51 -11.46
N LEU A 198 5.80 -3.29 -12.28
CA LEU A 198 5.21 -4.55 -11.82
C LEU A 198 6.28 -5.61 -11.54
N THR A 199 7.40 -5.61 -12.27
CA THR A 199 8.56 -6.47 -11.99
C THR A 199 9.20 -6.08 -10.64
N GLU A 200 9.37 -4.77 -10.39
CA GLU A 200 9.84 -4.25 -9.10
C GLU A 200 8.88 -4.58 -7.95
N ALA A 201 7.57 -4.54 -8.21
CA ALA A 201 6.56 -4.97 -7.24
C ALA A 201 6.69 -6.47 -6.93
N ASP A 202 6.95 -7.30 -7.95
CA ASP A 202 7.07 -8.75 -7.80
C ASP A 202 8.23 -9.15 -6.89
N VAL A 203 9.40 -8.52 -7.03
CA VAL A 203 10.54 -8.71 -6.13
C VAL A 203 10.16 -8.37 -4.68
N ARG A 204 9.40 -7.30 -4.48
CA ARG A 204 8.94 -6.89 -3.13
C ARG A 204 7.83 -7.79 -2.58
N TYR A 205 6.97 -8.36 -3.42
CA TYR A 205 6.04 -9.41 -2.99
C TYR A 205 6.79 -10.65 -2.48
N GLU A 206 7.85 -11.09 -3.17
CA GLU A 206 8.67 -12.21 -2.71
C GLU A 206 9.35 -11.90 -1.36
N SER A 207 9.85 -10.67 -1.19
CA SER A 207 10.37 -10.21 0.10
C SER A 207 9.27 -10.25 1.18
N GLY A 208 8.13 -9.60 0.94
CA GLY A 208 7.01 -9.54 1.88
C GLY A 208 6.52 -10.94 2.30
N VAL A 209 6.38 -11.86 1.34
CA VAL A 209 5.98 -13.25 1.61
C VAL A 209 7.03 -13.97 2.49
N SER A 210 8.32 -13.69 2.31
CA SER A 210 9.38 -14.26 3.15
C SER A 210 9.30 -13.80 4.61
N GLY A 211 8.78 -12.58 4.86
CA GLY A 211 8.55 -12.06 6.21
C GLY A 211 7.32 -12.62 6.92
N LEU A 212 6.42 -13.29 6.22
CA LEU A 212 5.17 -13.79 6.81
C LEU A 212 5.39 -14.84 7.90
N CYS A 213 6.52 -15.55 7.90
CA CYS A 213 6.86 -16.53 8.93
C CYS A 213 6.94 -15.92 10.35
N PHE A 214 7.18 -14.62 10.47
CA PHE A 214 7.19 -13.91 11.77
C PHE A 214 5.80 -13.63 12.33
N LEU A 215 4.76 -13.71 11.51
CA LEU A 215 3.38 -13.45 11.94
C LEU A 215 2.77 -14.67 12.64
N PRO A 216 1.84 -14.47 13.60
CA PRO A 216 0.97 -15.54 14.10
C PRO A 216 0.17 -16.20 12.95
N THR A 217 -0.29 -17.43 13.18
CA THR A 217 -0.89 -18.30 12.14
C THR A 217 -2.03 -17.63 11.36
N GLN A 218 -3.00 -17.01 12.05
CA GLN A 218 -4.17 -16.41 11.42
C GLN A 218 -3.80 -15.12 10.63
N PRO A 219 -3.10 -14.12 11.23
CA PRO A 219 -2.58 -12.98 10.48
C PRO A 219 -1.73 -13.39 9.27
N ARG A 220 -0.86 -14.41 9.42
CA ARG A 220 -0.02 -14.91 8.33
C ARG A 220 -0.85 -15.36 7.13
N LEU A 221 -1.89 -16.14 7.35
CA LEU A 221 -2.77 -16.58 6.27
C LEU A 221 -3.56 -15.42 5.67
N ALA A 222 -4.08 -14.52 6.50
CA ALA A 222 -4.82 -13.34 6.02
C ALA A 222 -3.96 -12.45 5.12
N ILE A 223 -2.75 -12.11 5.57
CA ILE A 223 -1.82 -11.27 4.80
C ILE A 223 -1.34 -11.99 3.53
N LEU A 224 -1.10 -13.31 3.59
CA LEU A 224 -0.77 -14.10 2.39
C LEU A 224 -1.87 -14.01 1.33
N VAL A 225 -3.14 -14.18 1.72
CA VAL A 225 -4.28 -14.08 0.79
C VAL A 225 -4.42 -12.67 0.23
N ALA A 226 -4.18 -11.63 1.05
CA ALA A 226 -4.14 -10.25 0.57
C ALA A 226 -3.02 -10.04 -0.46
N ALA A 227 -1.80 -10.46 -0.14
CA ALA A 227 -0.64 -10.35 -1.03
C ALA A 227 -0.88 -11.03 -2.39
N LEU A 228 -1.37 -12.27 -2.37
CA LEU A 228 -1.70 -13.02 -3.59
C LEU A 228 -2.81 -12.33 -4.40
N SER A 229 -3.80 -11.72 -3.73
CA SER A 229 -4.90 -11.04 -4.40
C SER A 229 -4.47 -9.75 -5.09
N TYR A 230 -3.54 -9.00 -4.50
CA TYR A 230 -2.98 -7.81 -5.12
C TYR A 230 -2.00 -8.17 -6.25
N ARG A 231 -1.13 -9.16 -6.03
CA ARG A 231 -0.22 -9.67 -7.08
C ARG A 231 -0.98 -10.13 -8.32
N GLU A 232 -2.14 -10.78 -8.14
CA GLU A 232 -3.02 -11.19 -9.24
C GLU A 232 -3.53 -10.01 -10.08
N ILE A 233 -3.77 -8.84 -9.48
CA ILE A 233 -4.14 -7.64 -10.23
C ILE A 233 -3.00 -7.25 -11.20
N GLY A 234 -1.75 -7.27 -10.73
CA GLY A 234 -0.58 -7.03 -11.58
C GLY A 234 -0.47 -8.04 -12.73
N MET A 235 -0.75 -9.32 -12.46
CA MET A 235 -0.78 -10.36 -13.50
C MET A 235 -1.87 -10.10 -14.54
N ILE A 236 -3.07 -9.65 -14.13
CA ILE A 236 -4.14 -9.30 -15.07
C ILE A 236 -3.72 -8.11 -15.96
N VAL A 237 -3.00 -7.12 -15.42
CA VAL A 237 -2.44 -6.01 -16.21
C VAL A 237 -1.40 -6.53 -17.21
N ALA A 238 -0.53 -7.44 -16.79
CA ALA A 238 0.48 -8.07 -17.66
C ALA A 238 -0.16 -8.92 -18.77
N ASP A 239 -1.18 -9.73 -18.46
CA ASP A 239 -1.91 -10.55 -19.43
C ASP A 239 -2.62 -9.71 -20.52
N ARG A 240 -2.91 -8.43 -20.21
CA ARG A 240 -3.45 -7.46 -21.18
C ARG A 240 -2.35 -6.73 -21.97
N GLY A 241 -1.08 -7.17 -21.89
CA GLY A 241 0.06 -6.52 -22.52
C GLY A 241 0.36 -5.13 -21.93
N PHE A 242 0.10 -4.94 -20.62
CA PHE A 242 0.27 -3.68 -19.90
C PHE A 242 -0.56 -2.53 -20.48
N ASP A 243 -1.67 -2.86 -21.14
CA ASP A 243 -2.58 -1.87 -21.73
C ASP A 243 -3.47 -1.25 -20.65
N ILE A 244 -3.04 -0.08 -20.16
CA ILE A 244 -3.76 0.68 -19.13
C ILE A 244 -5.08 1.27 -19.65
N TRP A 245 -5.23 1.43 -20.98
CA TRP A 245 -6.45 1.98 -21.62
C TRP A 245 -7.55 0.92 -21.83
N ALA A 246 -7.24 -0.36 -21.61
CA ALA A 246 -8.21 -1.46 -21.68
C ALA A 246 -9.21 -1.49 -20.49
N GLY A 247 -9.18 -0.47 -19.65
CA GLY A 247 -10.00 -0.33 -18.45
C GLY A 247 -9.37 -0.98 -17.21
N ARG A 248 -9.90 -0.59 -16.04
CA ARG A 248 -9.36 -0.98 -14.72
C ARG A 248 -9.32 -2.50 -14.54
N ALA A 249 -8.17 -3.02 -14.13
CA ALA A 249 -8.02 -4.44 -13.80
C ALA A 249 -8.57 -4.74 -12.39
N PHE A 250 -9.33 -5.82 -12.26
CA PHE A 250 -9.86 -6.28 -10.98
C PHE A 250 -10.01 -7.80 -10.94
N THR A 251 -9.89 -8.37 -9.75
CA THR A 251 -10.11 -9.81 -9.53
C THR A 251 -11.60 -10.10 -9.34
N SER A 252 -12.14 -11.05 -10.11
CA SER A 252 -13.51 -11.53 -9.97
C SER A 252 -13.71 -12.32 -8.66
N LYS A 253 -14.97 -12.54 -8.27
CA LYS A 253 -15.27 -13.35 -7.07
C LYS A 253 -14.72 -14.77 -7.18
N THR A 254 -14.79 -15.38 -8.36
CA THR A 254 -14.23 -16.71 -8.62
C THR A 254 -12.72 -16.74 -8.51
N GLN A 255 -12.03 -15.76 -9.09
CA GLN A 255 -10.59 -15.61 -8.92
C GLN A 255 -10.20 -15.43 -7.44
N LYS A 256 -10.91 -14.61 -6.67
CA LYS A 256 -10.66 -14.45 -5.22
C LYS A 256 -10.78 -15.77 -4.47
N LEU A 257 -11.76 -16.61 -4.80
CA LEU A 257 -11.89 -17.93 -4.18
C LEU A 257 -10.74 -18.88 -4.57
N LEU A 258 -10.32 -18.87 -5.82
CA LEU A 258 -9.16 -19.65 -6.28
C LEU A 258 -7.86 -19.18 -5.62
N ILE A 259 -7.68 -17.86 -5.48
CA ILE A 259 -6.54 -17.26 -4.78
C ILE A 259 -6.54 -17.68 -3.30
N ALA A 260 -7.69 -17.62 -2.63
CA ALA A 260 -7.81 -18.08 -1.25
C ALA A 260 -7.46 -19.56 -1.11
N PHE A 261 -7.97 -20.41 -2.00
CA PHE A 261 -7.62 -21.83 -2.03
C PHE A 261 -6.12 -22.04 -2.26
N LYS A 262 -5.53 -21.36 -3.26
CA LYS A 262 -4.09 -21.37 -3.51
C LYS A 262 -3.30 -20.89 -2.28
N GLY A 263 -3.77 -19.82 -1.63
CA GLY A 263 -3.17 -19.30 -0.40
C GLY A 263 -3.16 -20.33 0.73
N VAL A 264 -4.30 -20.99 0.98
CA VAL A 264 -4.41 -22.07 1.97
C VAL A 264 -3.47 -23.23 1.65
N MET A 265 -3.45 -23.68 0.40
CA MET A 265 -2.55 -24.76 -0.04
C MET A 265 -1.08 -24.34 0.14
N THR A 266 -0.71 -23.13 -0.30
CA THR A 266 0.65 -22.60 -0.12
C THR A 266 1.00 -22.50 1.36
N PHE A 267 0.07 -22.07 2.21
CA PHE A 267 0.28 -21.99 3.65
C PHE A 267 0.65 -23.34 4.26
N PHE A 268 -0.02 -24.43 3.90
CA PHE A 268 0.27 -25.75 4.47
C PHE A 268 1.53 -26.42 3.91
N PHE A 269 1.87 -26.17 2.64
CA PHE A 269 2.94 -26.92 1.95
C PHE A 269 4.23 -26.11 1.77
N SER A 270 4.23 -24.78 1.95
CA SER A 270 5.42 -23.97 1.77
C SER A 270 6.20 -23.80 3.06
N ARG A 271 7.38 -24.41 3.14
CA ARG A 271 8.30 -24.27 4.28
C ARG A 271 8.70 -22.79 4.53
N ARG A 272 8.80 -21.99 3.49
CA ARG A 272 9.15 -20.54 3.57
C ARG A 272 8.19 -19.74 4.44
N LEU A 273 6.92 -20.15 4.52
CA LEU A 273 5.93 -19.49 5.37
C LEU A 273 6.02 -19.81 6.85
N HIS A 274 6.84 -20.80 7.23
CA HIS A 274 6.95 -21.28 8.61
C HIS A 274 8.34 -21.08 9.20
N VAL A 275 9.36 -20.97 8.36
CA VAL A 275 10.76 -20.83 8.78
C VAL A 275 11.39 -19.73 7.94
N TYR A 276 11.93 -18.72 8.62
CA TYR A 276 12.68 -17.66 7.95
C TYR A 276 13.94 -18.25 7.30
N GLN A 277 14.14 -17.93 6.03
CA GLN A 277 15.26 -18.40 5.24
C GLN A 277 15.90 -17.21 4.52
N GLY A 278 17.12 -16.87 4.90
CA GLY A 278 17.91 -15.85 4.25
C GLY A 278 18.05 -14.55 5.06
N ALA A 279 18.35 -13.47 4.38
CA ALA A 279 18.44 -12.12 4.90
C ALA A 279 17.55 -11.21 4.08
N HIS A 280 17.08 -10.11 4.67
CA HIS A 280 16.38 -9.07 3.93
C HIS A 280 17.34 -8.35 2.96
N ASP A 281 16.92 -8.12 1.73
CA ASP A 281 17.69 -7.35 0.75
C ASP A 281 17.54 -5.85 1.02
N SER A 282 18.55 -5.27 1.67
CA SER A 282 18.57 -3.83 1.99
C SER A 282 18.53 -2.92 0.77
N SER A 283 18.86 -3.43 -0.41
CA SER A 283 18.81 -2.62 -1.63
C SER A 283 17.40 -2.19 -2.00
N LEU A 284 16.37 -2.90 -1.54
CA LEU A 284 14.96 -2.55 -1.73
C LEU A 284 14.57 -1.25 -1.03
N HIS A 285 15.35 -0.85 -0.01
CA HIS A 285 15.10 0.34 0.81
C HIS A 285 16.03 1.53 0.50
N ARG A 286 16.80 1.51 -0.61
CA ARG A 286 17.78 2.58 -0.92
C ARG A 286 17.20 3.99 -0.91
N GLY A 287 15.98 4.17 -1.38
CA GLY A 287 15.27 5.46 -1.39
C GLY A 287 14.61 5.84 -0.06
N LEU A 288 14.63 4.95 0.96
CA LEU A 288 13.86 5.06 2.20
C LEU A 288 14.72 5.28 3.44
N LEU A 289 16.02 5.54 3.28
CA LEU A 289 16.97 5.71 4.39
C LEU A 289 16.47 6.75 5.40
N ARG A 290 16.56 6.44 6.70
CA ARG A 290 16.13 7.23 7.86
C ARG A 290 14.60 7.32 8.08
N ARG A 291 13.80 6.52 7.40
CA ARG A 291 12.35 6.44 7.64
C ARG A 291 12.03 5.44 8.75
N PRO A 292 10.93 5.60 9.51
CA PRO A 292 10.49 4.61 10.49
C PRO A 292 10.45 3.19 9.92
N GLY A 293 10.91 2.22 10.70
CA GLY A 293 10.93 0.80 10.29
C GLY A 293 11.92 0.42 9.19
N VAL A 294 12.79 1.35 8.72
CA VAL A 294 13.77 1.14 7.64
C VAL A 294 15.22 1.35 8.10
N HIS A 295 15.41 1.65 9.38
CA HIS A 295 16.75 1.82 9.95
C HIS A 295 17.49 0.48 10.07
N TRP A 296 18.69 0.42 9.52
CA TRP A 296 19.66 -0.62 9.79
C TRP A 296 20.44 -0.21 11.05
N ALA A 297 20.40 -1.07 12.07
CA ALA A 297 21.28 -0.91 13.24
C ALA A 297 22.72 -1.26 12.86
#